data_5627b3477b4228288b3163771a6b5d65
#
_entry.id   5627b3477b4228288b3163771a6b5d65
#
_cell.length_a   1.000
_cell.length_b   1.000
_cell.length_c   1.000
_cell.angle_alpha   90.00
_cell.angle_beta   90.00
_cell.angle_gamma   90.00
#
_symmetry.space_group_name_H-M   'P 1'
#
loop_
_entity.id
_entity.type
_entity.pdbx_description
1 polymer ?
#
loop_
_entity_poly.entity_id
_entity_poly.type
_entity_poly.pdbx_seq_one_letter_code
_entity_poly.pdbx_strand_id
1 'polypeptide(L)'
;MTRLLASVATLDELTLAARGGADILDLKDPKAGALGAWPLDGIARAVREARRWPVRPPLSATVGDLPMAPAAVTGRVAETWACGVDYVKIGLCPSGDPAACVAALEPEARRGARIVAMLFADLWTDANRLLPDLAQAGFVGAMLDTAGKGAGGLLRHKTNGELARFVEQARGLGLLTGLAGSLRREDVPALLPLAPDYLGFRTALCVGADRGGALDPTALAALRHAVPRRLASA
;
A
#
# COMPACT_ATOMS: atom_id res chain seq x y z
N MET A 1 -3.76 -12.04 -10.95
CA MET A 1 -4.97 -12.11 -10.07
C MET A 1 -4.81 -11.09 -8.95
N THR A 2 -5.84 -10.30 -8.68
CA THR A 2 -5.83 -9.22 -7.69
C THR A 2 -5.84 -9.77 -6.26
N ARG A 3 -4.94 -9.28 -5.41
CA ARG A 3 -4.77 -9.66 -4.00
C ARG A 3 -5.49 -8.67 -3.08
N LEU A 4 -5.89 -9.12 -1.89
CA LEU A 4 -6.45 -8.30 -0.83
C LEU A 4 -5.31 -7.81 0.08
N LEU A 5 -5.06 -6.51 0.11
CA LEU A 5 -4.17 -5.87 1.08
C LEU A 5 -5.01 -5.30 2.22
N ALA A 6 -4.70 -5.70 3.46
CA ALA A 6 -5.31 -5.18 4.68
C ALA A 6 -4.33 -4.29 5.43
N SER A 7 -4.66 -2.99 5.60
CA SER A 7 -3.90 -2.10 6.48
C SER A 7 -4.31 -2.34 7.93
N VAL A 8 -3.32 -2.55 8.80
CA VAL A 8 -3.48 -2.91 10.21
C VAL A 8 -2.76 -1.91 11.12
N ALA A 9 -3.38 -1.59 12.26
CA ALA A 9 -2.89 -0.59 13.21
C ALA A 9 -2.29 -1.19 14.48
N THR A 10 -2.51 -2.50 14.75
CA THR A 10 -2.04 -3.19 15.95
C THR A 10 -1.60 -4.63 15.62
N LEU A 11 -0.87 -5.27 16.56
CA LEU A 11 -0.48 -6.67 16.43
C LEU A 11 -1.69 -7.62 16.46
N ASP A 12 -2.73 -7.26 17.18
CA ASP A 12 -3.97 -8.06 17.22
C ASP A 12 -4.67 -7.99 15.85
N GLU A 13 -4.74 -6.81 15.25
CA GLU A 13 -5.26 -6.64 13.89
C GLU A 13 -4.40 -7.37 12.85
N LEU A 14 -3.07 -7.37 13.01
CA LEU A 14 -2.15 -8.11 12.15
C LEU A 14 -2.52 -9.61 12.13
N THR A 15 -2.69 -10.18 13.31
CA THR A 15 -3.05 -11.60 13.49
C THR A 15 -4.46 -11.89 12.94
N LEU A 16 -5.41 -11.01 13.23
CA LEU A 16 -6.78 -11.13 12.74
C LEU A 16 -6.85 -11.07 11.21
N ALA A 17 -6.16 -10.10 10.59
CA ALA A 17 -6.14 -9.95 9.14
C ALA A 17 -5.48 -11.16 8.44
N ALA A 18 -4.39 -11.70 9.02
CA ALA A 18 -3.73 -12.89 8.51
C ALA A 18 -4.67 -14.10 8.54
N ARG A 19 -5.32 -14.35 9.69
CA ARG A 19 -6.28 -15.45 9.87
C ARG A 19 -7.53 -15.28 8.99
N GLY A 20 -7.98 -14.06 8.79
CA GLY A 20 -9.10 -13.71 7.90
C GLY A 20 -8.77 -13.77 6.43
N GLY A 21 -7.53 -14.12 6.09
CA GLY A 21 -7.12 -14.43 4.73
C GLY A 21 -6.70 -13.23 3.90
N ALA A 22 -6.25 -12.13 4.48
CA ALA A 22 -5.57 -11.08 3.74
C ALA A 22 -4.33 -11.65 3.03
N ASP A 23 -4.09 -11.21 1.79
CA ASP A 23 -2.97 -11.67 0.98
C ASP A 23 -1.71 -10.83 1.18
N ILE A 24 -1.85 -9.61 1.70
CA ILE A 24 -0.77 -8.68 2.08
C ILE A 24 -1.22 -7.96 3.35
N LEU A 25 -0.32 -7.83 4.32
CA LEU A 25 -0.54 -7.10 5.56
C LEU A 25 0.27 -5.81 5.53
N ASP A 26 -0.39 -4.66 5.75
CA ASP A 26 0.20 -3.34 5.63
C ASP A 26 0.22 -2.64 6.99
N LEU A 27 1.41 -2.51 7.59
CA LEU A 27 1.60 -1.84 8.87
C LEU A 27 1.43 -0.34 8.69
N LYS A 28 0.30 0.21 9.16
CA LYS A 28 -0.08 1.60 8.97
C LYS A 28 -0.88 2.11 10.15
N ASP A 29 -0.46 3.23 10.75
CA ASP A 29 -1.21 3.90 11.80
C ASP A 29 -2.18 4.93 11.19
N PRO A 30 -3.49 4.68 11.18
CA PRO A 30 -4.47 5.61 10.61
C PRO A 30 -4.59 6.92 11.39
N LYS A 31 -4.10 7.00 12.63
CA LYS A 31 -4.13 8.19 13.48
C LYS A 31 -2.96 9.14 13.21
N ALA A 32 -1.88 8.62 12.64
CA ALA A 32 -0.65 9.38 12.35
C ALA A 32 -0.57 9.88 10.90
N GLY A 33 -1.71 10.11 10.24
CA GLY A 33 -1.76 10.70 8.90
C GLY A 33 -2.16 9.73 7.78
N ALA A 34 -1.97 10.17 6.53
CA ALA A 34 -2.32 9.39 5.35
C ALA A 34 -1.44 8.14 5.22
N LEU A 35 -0.17 8.25 5.58
CA LEU A 35 0.84 7.19 5.59
C LEU A 35 1.38 6.91 6.99
N GLY A 36 0.62 7.19 8.02
CA GLY A 36 1.08 7.08 9.41
C GLY A 36 1.94 5.83 9.65
N ALA A 37 3.18 6.03 10.06
CA ALA A 37 4.12 4.95 10.29
C ALA A 37 3.96 4.36 11.69
N TRP A 38 4.16 3.05 11.80
CA TRP A 38 4.41 2.45 13.10
C TRP A 38 5.80 2.84 13.63
N PRO A 39 6.01 2.84 14.97
CA PRO A 39 7.36 2.88 15.53
C PRO A 39 8.20 1.71 15.02
N LEU A 40 9.51 1.93 14.81
CA LEU A 40 10.41 0.91 14.23
C LEU A 40 10.46 -0.39 15.05
N ASP A 41 10.45 -0.27 16.37
CA ASP A 41 10.40 -1.42 17.28
C ASP A 41 9.08 -2.21 17.15
N GLY A 42 7.97 -1.50 16.91
CA GLY A 42 6.67 -2.10 16.58
C GLY A 42 6.69 -2.86 15.26
N ILE A 43 7.30 -2.28 14.22
CA ILE A 43 7.50 -2.94 12.91
C ILE A 43 8.35 -4.21 13.11
N ALA A 44 9.49 -4.10 13.80
CA ALA A 44 10.38 -5.22 14.04
C ALA A 44 9.66 -6.33 14.86
N ARG A 45 8.80 -5.95 15.81
CA ARG A 45 7.98 -6.90 16.58
C ARG A 45 6.97 -7.61 15.69
N ALA A 46 6.27 -6.88 14.82
CA ALA A 46 5.32 -7.46 13.86
C ALA A 46 6.01 -8.48 12.93
N VAL A 47 7.19 -8.13 12.41
CA VAL A 47 8.00 -9.03 11.57
C VAL A 47 8.39 -10.31 12.33
N ARG A 48 8.88 -10.18 13.58
CA ARG A 48 9.23 -11.36 14.41
C ARG A 48 8.02 -12.25 14.67
N GLU A 49 6.85 -11.66 14.94
CA GLU A 49 5.61 -12.40 15.16
C GLU A 49 5.18 -13.16 13.90
N ALA A 50 5.12 -12.46 12.76
CA ALA A 50 4.72 -13.07 11.50
C ALA A 50 5.68 -14.19 11.01
N ARG A 51 6.97 -14.10 11.34
CA ARG A 51 7.96 -15.16 11.01
C ARG A 51 7.71 -16.49 11.73
N ARG A 52 6.91 -16.49 12.80
CA ARG A 52 6.54 -17.72 13.55
C ARG A 52 5.36 -18.47 12.91
N TRP A 53 4.67 -17.83 11.96
CA TRP A 53 3.51 -18.45 11.33
C TRP A 53 3.94 -19.47 10.27
N PRO A 54 3.28 -20.62 10.17
CA PRO A 54 3.60 -21.65 9.16
C PRO A 54 3.51 -21.13 7.73
N VAL A 55 2.51 -20.26 7.46
CA VAL A 55 2.32 -19.55 6.21
C VAL A 55 2.01 -18.10 6.57
N ARG A 56 2.82 -17.18 6.09
CA ARG A 56 2.61 -15.76 6.34
C ARG A 56 2.36 -15.00 5.04
N PRO A 57 1.39 -14.07 5.03
CA PRO A 57 1.32 -13.06 3.97
C PRO A 57 2.57 -12.14 4.01
N PRO A 58 2.99 -11.58 2.87
CA PRO A 58 3.99 -10.52 2.87
C PRO A 58 3.57 -9.34 3.75
N LEU A 59 4.55 -8.74 4.43
CA LEU A 59 4.38 -7.54 5.23
C LEU A 59 4.88 -6.32 4.47
N SER A 60 4.06 -5.27 4.39
CA SER A 60 4.50 -3.93 4.02
C SER A 60 4.43 -2.98 5.22
N ALA A 61 5.26 -1.94 5.21
CA ALA A 61 5.16 -0.87 6.20
C ALA A 61 5.27 0.49 5.51
N THR A 62 4.46 1.45 5.98
CA THR A 62 4.53 2.84 5.55
C THR A 62 5.61 3.59 6.34
N VAL A 63 6.28 4.54 5.69
CA VAL A 63 7.37 5.32 6.30
C VAL A 63 6.91 6.60 7.01
N GLY A 64 5.62 6.90 6.96
CA GLY A 64 5.05 8.15 7.48
C GLY A 64 4.84 9.20 6.39
N ASP A 65 4.17 10.28 6.76
CA ASP A 65 4.01 11.46 5.90
C ASP A 65 5.29 12.30 6.00
N LEU A 66 6.18 12.15 5.02
CA LEU A 66 7.50 12.78 5.00
C LEU A 66 7.51 13.99 4.05
N PRO A 67 8.33 15.01 4.35
CA PRO A 67 8.62 16.04 3.36
C PRO A 67 9.36 15.42 2.16
N MET A 68 9.10 15.92 0.95
CA MET A 68 9.81 15.49 -0.26
C MET A 68 11.24 16.06 -0.26
N ALA A 69 12.06 15.56 0.65
CA ALA A 69 13.47 15.88 0.83
C ALA A 69 14.30 14.58 0.80
N PRO A 70 15.27 14.44 -0.13
CA PRO A 70 16.01 13.19 -0.34
C PRO A 70 16.56 12.56 0.93
N ALA A 71 17.23 13.33 1.81
CA ALA A 71 17.82 12.80 3.04
C ALA A 71 16.77 12.24 4.03
N ALA A 72 15.59 12.89 4.13
CA ALA A 72 14.52 12.43 5.01
C ALA A 72 13.93 11.10 4.52
N VAL A 73 13.70 10.99 3.21
CA VAL A 73 13.08 9.78 2.64
C VAL A 73 14.05 8.59 2.64
N THR A 74 15.32 8.79 2.30
CA THR A 74 16.31 7.70 2.26
C THR A 74 16.58 7.13 3.64
N GLY A 75 16.78 7.98 4.66
CA GLY A 75 16.99 7.52 6.04
C GLY A 75 15.82 6.69 6.54
N ARG A 76 14.60 7.18 6.36
CA ARG A 76 13.41 6.48 6.87
C ARG A 76 13.12 5.19 6.12
N VAL A 77 13.35 5.14 4.80
CA VAL A 77 13.22 3.91 4.02
C VAL A 77 14.24 2.86 4.49
N ALA A 78 15.51 3.25 4.66
CA ALA A 78 16.57 2.34 5.13
C ALA A 78 16.25 1.77 6.53
N GLU A 79 15.83 2.61 7.48
CA GLU A 79 15.43 2.18 8.82
C GLU A 79 14.24 1.21 8.80
N THR A 80 13.23 1.50 8.00
CA THR A 80 12.03 0.64 7.88
C THR A 80 12.38 -0.69 7.22
N TRP A 81 13.22 -0.67 6.18
CA TRP A 81 13.71 -1.88 5.52
C TRP A 81 14.52 -2.77 6.46
N ALA A 82 15.38 -2.17 7.28
CA ALA A 82 16.18 -2.88 8.27
C ALA A 82 15.36 -3.64 9.32
N CYS A 83 14.08 -3.28 9.54
CA CYS A 83 13.16 -4.03 10.39
C CYS A 83 12.78 -5.40 9.79
N GLY A 84 13.05 -5.65 8.50
CA GLY A 84 12.86 -6.92 7.82
C GLY A 84 11.46 -7.14 7.24
N VAL A 85 10.76 -6.07 6.88
CA VAL A 85 9.51 -6.13 6.10
C VAL A 85 9.77 -6.61 4.66
N ASP A 86 8.73 -7.10 3.98
CA ASP A 86 8.84 -7.54 2.59
C ASP A 86 8.74 -6.39 1.60
N TYR A 87 8.08 -5.28 1.99
CA TYR A 87 7.95 -4.06 1.20
C TYR A 87 7.99 -2.82 2.09
N VAL A 88 8.63 -1.76 1.61
CA VAL A 88 8.57 -0.42 2.22
C VAL A 88 7.71 0.47 1.32
N LYS A 89 6.73 1.16 1.90
CA LYS A 89 5.83 2.05 1.16
C LYS A 89 6.12 3.50 1.48
N ILE A 90 6.42 4.27 0.45
CA ILE A 90 6.67 5.72 0.54
C ILE A 90 5.64 6.50 -0.25
N GLY A 91 5.09 7.55 0.36
CA GLY A 91 4.25 8.52 -0.34
C GLY A 91 5.09 9.54 -1.11
N LEU A 92 4.73 9.76 -2.37
CA LEU A 92 5.31 10.80 -3.18
C LEU A 92 4.24 11.87 -3.44
N CYS A 93 4.49 13.08 -2.96
CA CYS A 93 3.63 14.24 -3.16
C CYS A 93 4.16 15.13 -4.29
N PRO A 94 3.30 15.86 -5.01
CA PRO A 94 3.75 16.79 -6.05
C PRO A 94 4.46 18.04 -5.50
N SER A 95 4.38 18.27 -4.18
CA SER A 95 5.09 19.35 -3.48
C SER A 95 6.53 18.96 -3.17
N GLY A 96 7.44 19.91 -3.21
CA GLY A 96 8.88 19.64 -3.02
C GLY A 96 9.51 19.03 -4.27
N ASP A 97 10.45 18.10 -4.10
CA ASP A 97 11.14 17.46 -5.21
C ASP A 97 11.00 15.92 -5.16
N PRO A 98 9.86 15.38 -5.61
CA PRO A 98 9.64 13.94 -5.64
C PRO A 98 10.59 13.21 -6.60
N ALA A 99 11.04 13.85 -7.70
CA ALA A 99 11.97 13.23 -8.63
C ALA A 99 13.35 13.04 -7.99
N ALA A 100 13.85 14.05 -7.28
CA ALA A 100 15.09 13.91 -6.51
C ALA A 100 14.98 12.87 -5.39
N CYS A 101 13.81 12.74 -4.75
CA CYS A 101 13.55 11.70 -3.76
C CYS A 101 13.61 10.29 -4.39
N VAL A 102 13.01 10.11 -5.58
CA VAL A 102 13.06 8.85 -6.33
C VAL A 102 14.51 8.50 -6.67
N ALA A 103 15.26 9.44 -7.26
CA ALA A 103 16.67 9.21 -7.61
C ALA A 103 17.53 8.88 -6.38
N ALA A 104 17.31 9.56 -5.25
CA ALA A 104 18.04 9.29 -4.02
C ALA A 104 17.75 7.92 -3.38
N LEU A 105 16.64 7.27 -3.73
CA LEU A 105 16.26 5.94 -3.25
C LEU A 105 16.82 4.80 -4.11
N GLU A 106 17.38 5.09 -5.29
CA GLU A 106 18.00 4.07 -6.17
C GLU A 106 19.07 3.24 -5.45
N PRO A 107 20.01 3.80 -4.65
CA PRO A 107 20.99 2.99 -3.91
C PRO A 107 20.34 2.00 -2.93
N GLU A 108 19.25 2.37 -2.26
CA GLU A 108 18.53 1.48 -1.34
C GLU A 108 17.82 0.35 -2.11
N ALA A 109 17.19 0.67 -3.23
CA ALA A 109 16.59 -0.33 -4.11
C ALA A 109 17.63 -1.32 -4.64
N ARG A 110 18.80 -0.84 -5.07
CA ARG A 110 19.94 -1.69 -5.52
C ARG A 110 20.52 -2.58 -4.41
N ARG A 111 20.41 -2.16 -3.13
CA ARG A 111 20.77 -2.99 -1.97
C ARG A 111 19.71 -4.03 -1.62
N GLY A 112 18.62 -4.09 -2.39
CA GLY A 112 17.56 -5.07 -2.25
C GLY A 112 16.31 -4.56 -1.52
N ALA A 113 16.24 -3.27 -1.13
CA ALA A 113 15.03 -2.71 -0.54
C ALA A 113 13.89 -2.73 -1.57
N ARG A 114 12.80 -3.41 -1.23
CA ARG A 114 11.63 -3.52 -2.11
C ARG A 114 10.69 -2.35 -1.85
N ILE A 115 10.91 -1.26 -2.59
CA ILE A 115 10.20 0.00 -2.39
C ILE A 115 8.97 0.06 -3.29
N VAL A 116 7.83 0.44 -2.72
CA VAL A 116 6.57 0.72 -3.43
C VAL A 116 6.24 2.19 -3.28
N ALA A 117 6.11 2.90 -4.39
CA ALA A 117 5.66 4.28 -4.42
C ALA A 117 4.15 4.37 -4.26
N MET A 118 3.67 5.18 -3.34
CA MET A 118 2.27 5.56 -3.20
C MET A 118 2.08 6.97 -3.75
N LEU A 119 1.27 7.08 -4.81
CA LEU A 119 0.96 8.31 -5.49
C LEU A 119 -0.46 8.73 -5.11
N PHE A 120 -0.64 9.95 -4.61
CA PHE A 120 -1.95 10.40 -4.13
C PHE A 120 -2.81 10.92 -5.30
N ALA A 121 -3.88 10.20 -5.61
CA ALA A 121 -4.77 10.47 -6.74
C ALA A 121 -5.48 11.83 -6.65
N ASP A 122 -5.67 12.34 -5.46
CA ASP A 122 -6.26 13.65 -5.15
C ASP A 122 -5.24 14.80 -5.21
N LEU A 123 -3.94 14.52 -5.22
CA LEU A 123 -2.88 15.52 -5.30
C LEU A 123 -2.21 15.55 -6.69
N TRP A 124 -2.06 14.41 -7.34
CA TRP A 124 -1.43 14.30 -8.65
C TRP A 124 -2.45 14.47 -9.78
N THR A 125 -2.25 15.47 -10.62
CA THR A 125 -3.01 15.61 -11.89
C THR A 125 -2.69 14.45 -12.81
N ASP A 126 -1.40 14.11 -12.94
CA ASP A 126 -0.91 12.99 -13.74
C ASP A 126 0.22 12.25 -12.98
N ALA A 127 -0.17 11.23 -12.21
CA ALA A 127 0.77 10.40 -11.46
C ALA A 127 1.62 9.49 -12.37
N ASN A 128 1.16 9.23 -13.59
CA ASN A 128 1.83 8.31 -14.51
C ASN A 128 3.20 8.81 -14.96
N ARG A 129 3.43 10.11 -14.89
CA ARG A 129 4.71 10.74 -15.27
C ARG A 129 5.89 10.22 -14.45
N LEU A 130 5.67 9.79 -13.22
CA LEU A 130 6.72 9.26 -12.36
C LEU A 130 7.03 7.77 -12.60
N LEU A 131 6.15 7.04 -13.28
CA LEU A 131 6.32 5.59 -13.43
C LEU A 131 7.64 5.17 -14.09
N PRO A 132 8.12 5.84 -15.17
CA PRO A 132 9.43 5.52 -15.75
C PRO A 132 10.60 5.71 -14.78
N ASP A 133 10.59 6.83 -14.02
CA ASP A 133 11.65 7.14 -13.06
C ASP A 133 11.65 6.13 -11.90
N LEU A 134 10.46 5.72 -11.43
CA LEU A 134 10.32 4.68 -10.41
C LEU A 134 10.92 3.36 -10.86
N ALA A 135 10.59 2.93 -12.09
CA ALA A 135 11.12 1.69 -12.64
C ALA A 135 12.65 1.76 -12.84
N GLN A 136 13.16 2.87 -13.36
CA GLN A 136 14.60 3.10 -13.54
C GLN A 136 15.35 3.09 -12.20
N ALA A 137 14.79 3.71 -11.15
CA ALA A 137 15.37 3.72 -9.81
C ALA A 137 15.25 2.37 -9.07
N GLY A 138 14.62 1.35 -9.69
CA GLY A 138 14.53 0.00 -9.13
C GLY A 138 13.41 -0.19 -8.10
N PHE A 139 12.40 0.68 -8.08
CA PHE A 139 11.19 0.42 -7.31
C PHE A 139 10.50 -0.85 -7.82
N VAL A 140 9.91 -1.60 -6.90
CA VAL A 140 9.22 -2.85 -7.25
C VAL A 140 7.73 -2.66 -7.51
N GLY A 141 7.17 -1.47 -7.22
CA GLY A 141 5.76 -1.22 -7.45
C GLY A 141 5.36 0.25 -7.30
N ALA A 142 4.20 0.55 -7.84
CA ALA A 142 3.52 1.82 -7.70
C ALA A 142 2.04 1.58 -7.37
N MET A 143 1.46 2.45 -6.54
CA MET A 143 0.05 2.38 -6.21
C MET A 143 -0.60 3.76 -6.14
N LEU A 144 -1.90 3.81 -6.41
CA LEU A 144 -2.72 4.98 -6.14
C LEU A 144 -3.43 4.85 -4.78
N ASP A 145 -3.41 5.90 -3.99
CA ASP A 145 -4.20 6.09 -2.76
C ASP A 145 -4.75 7.54 -2.76
N THR A 146 -5.42 7.97 -1.71
CA THR A 146 -5.84 9.35 -1.48
C THR A 146 -5.19 9.90 -0.20
N ALA A 147 -4.73 11.15 -0.24
CA ALA A 147 -4.22 11.86 0.94
C ALA A 147 -5.37 12.35 1.81
N GLY A 148 -6.34 13.03 1.22
CA GLY A 148 -7.53 13.55 1.91
C GLY A 148 -8.55 12.46 2.22
N LYS A 149 -8.80 12.20 3.51
CA LYS A 149 -9.71 11.11 3.94
C LYS A 149 -11.18 11.52 4.06
N GLY A 150 -11.51 12.79 3.85
CA GLY A 150 -12.88 13.33 3.87
C GLY A 150 -13.43 13.72 2.50
N ALA A 151 -12.60 13.78 1.47
CA ALA A 151 -12.95 14.30 0.14
C ALA A 151 -13.49 13.22 -0.84
N GLY A 152 -13.79 12.03 -0.38
CA GLY A 152 -14.23 10.89 -1.18
C GLY A 152 -13.11 9.89 -1.42
N GLY A 153 -13.47 8.74 -2.03
CA GLY A 153 -12.52 7.67 -2.35
C GLY A 153 -11.84 7.84 -3.72
N LEU A 154 -10.98 6.90 -4.08
CA LEU A 154 -10.22 6.88 -5.33
C LEU A 154 -11.08 7.15 -6.58
N LEU A 155 -12.26 6.51 -6.66
CA LEU A 155 -13.18 6.64 -7.79
C LEU A 155 -13.85 8.02 -7.93
N ARG A 156 -13.70 8.90 -6.94
CA ARG A 156 -14.11 10.30 -7.04
C ARG A 156 -13.04 11.16 -7.71
N HIS A 157 -11.78 10.77 -7.62
CA HIS A 157 -10.64 11.52 -8.12
C HIS A 157 -10.12 11.02 -9.47
N LYS A 158 -10.37 9.75 -9.79
CA LYS A 158 -9.92 9.11 -11.03
C LYS A 158 -11.04 8.28 -11.65
N THR A 159 -11.20 8.43 -12.95
CA THR A 159 -12.09 7.59 -13.77
C THR A 159 -11.51 6.19 -13.95
N ASN A 160 -12.35 5.21 -14.26
CA ASN A 160 -11.89 3.85 -14.58
C ASN A 160 -10.87 3.82 -15.75
N GLY A 161 -11.01 4.71 -16.74
CA GLY A 161 -10.06 4.84 -17.84
C GLY A 161 -8.68 5.34 -17.41
N GLU A 162 -8.62 6.27 -16.45
CA GLU A 162 -7.36 6.74 -15.87
C GLU A 162 -6.70 5.66 -15.02
N LEU A 163 -7.50 4.93 -14.22
CA LEU A 163 -7.02 3.80 -13.42
C LEU A 163 -6.50 2.67 -14.30
N ALA A 164 -7.20 2.33 -15.38
CA ALA A 164 -6.75 1.33 -16.36
C ALA A 164 -5.38 1.73 -16.96
N ARG A 165 -5.24 2.96 -17.42
CA ARG A 165 -3.97 3.48 -17.97
C ARG A 165 -2.83 3.40 -16.94
N PHE A 166 -3.09 3.76 -15.68
CA PHE A 166 -2.10 3.65 -14.62
C PHE A 166 -1.63 2.20 -14.45
N VAL A 167 -2.58 1.26 -14.33
CA VAL A 167 -2.27 -0.17 -14.14
C VAL A 167 -1.50 -0.73 -15.35
N GLU A 168 -1.93 -0.41 -16.57
CA GLU A 168 -1.27 -0.88 -17.81
C GLU A 168 0.14 -0.34 -17.95
N GLN A 169 0.35 0.95 -17.74
CA GLN A 169 1.66 1.58 -17.86
C GLN A 169 2.63 1.08 -16.78
N ALA A 170 2.20 1.02 -15.51
CA ALA A 170 3.02 0.50 -14.43
C ALA A 170 3.42 -0.96 -14.68
N ARG A 171 2.46 -1.79 -15.11
CA ARG A 171 2.72 -3.19 -15.46
C ARG A 171 3.68 -3.31 -16.65
N GLY A 172 3.54 -2.49 -17.68
CA GLY A 172 4.45 -2.44 -18.84
C GLY A 172 5.89 -2.12 -18.46
N LEU A 173 6.09 -1.44 -17.32
CA LEU A 173 7.40 -1.13 -16.73
C LEU A 173 7.87 -2.18 -15.70
N GLY A 174 7.13 -3.28 -15.51
CA GLY A 174 7.48 -4.33 -14.54
C GLY A 174 7.14 -4.00 -13.09
N LEU A 175 6.39 -2.92 -12.84
CA LEU A 175 5.99 -2.51 -11.49
C LEU A 175 4.75 -3.28 -11.02
N LEU A 176 4.76 -3.73 -9.77
CA LEU A 176 3.55 -4.17 -9.08
C LEU A 176 2.56 -3.00 -8.99
N THR A 177 1.29 -3.28 -9.22
CA THR A 177 0.24 -2.25 -9.25
C THR A 177 -0.72 -2.39 -8.09
N GLY A 178 -1.01 -1.29 -7.40
CA GLY A 178 -1.97 -1.24 -6.31
C GLY A 178 -2.99 -0.13 -6.46
N LEU A 179 -4.23 -0.39 -6.06
CA LEU A 179 -5.28 0.62 -5.96
C LEU A 179 -5.84 0.62 -4.54
N ALA A 180 -5.87 1.80 -3.94
CA ALA A 180 -6.40 2.06 -2.61
C ALA A 180 -7.01 3.47 -2.56
N GLY A 181 -7.35 3.98 -1.38
CA GLY A 181 -7.92 5.31 -1.22
C GLY A 181 -9.39 5.25 -0.87
N SER A 182 -9.69 4.99 0.40
CA SER A 182 -11.04 4.90 0.96
C SER A 182 -11.99 3.99 0.16
N LEU A 183 -11.43 2.93 -0.44
CA LEU A 183 -12.21 1.94 -1.19
C LEU A 183 -13.23 1.26 -0.29
N ARG A 184 -14.40 1.00 -0.84
CA ARG A 184 -15.50 0.24 -0.25
C ARG A 184 -15.64 -1.11 -0.94
N ARG A 185 -16.38 -2.02 -0.33
CA ARG A 185 -16.68 -3.33 -0.95
C ARG A 185 -17.40 -3.17 -2.29
N GLU A 186 -18.29 -2.19 -2.39
CA GLU A 186 -19.07 -1.86 -3.57
C GLU A 186 -18.23 -1.39 -4.76
N ASP A 187 -17.00 -0.90 -4.51
CA ASP A 187 -16.07 -0.45 -5.55
C ASP A 187 -15.34 -1.63 -6.23
N VAL A 188 -15.27 -2.79 -5.56
CA VAL A 188 -14.49 -3.95 -6.01
C VAL A 188 -14.88 -4.43 -7.41
N PRO A 189 -16.19 -4.58 -7.76
CA PRO A 189 -16.58 -5.03 -9.10
C PRO A 189 -16.11 -4.11 -10.24
N ALA A 190 -15.98 -2.81 -9.98
CA ALA A 190 -15.47 -1.84 -10.97
C ALA A 190 -13.95 -1.89 -11.13
N LEU A 191 -13.22 -2.31 -10.09
CA LEU A 191 -11.76 -2.30 -10.04
C LEU A 191 -11.12 -3.63 -10.45
N LEU A 192 -11.78 -4.77 -10.21
CA LEU A 192 -11.26 -6.10 -10.56
C LEU A 192 -10.97 -6.27 -12.07
N PRO A 193 -11.80 -5.76 -13.00
CA PRO A 193 -11.51 -5.86 -14.43
C PRO A 193 -10.23 -5.13 -14.86
N LEU A 194 -9.80 -4.11 -14.10
CA LEU A 194 -8.53 -3.40 -14.33
C LEU A 194 -7.31 -4.28 -13.99
N ALA A 195 -7.55 -5.39 -13.29
CA ALA A 195 -6.57 -6.39 -12.89
C ALA A 195 -5.32 -5.81 -12.18
N PRO A 196 -5.45 -4.90 -11.18
CA PRO A 196 -4.30 -4.50 -10.39
C PRO A 196 -3.76 -5.71 -9.61
N ASP A 197 -2.48 -5.68 -9.20
CA ASP A 197 -1.90 -6.76 -8.41
C ASP A 197 -2.54 -6.86 -7.02
N TYR A 198 -3.01 -5.74 -6.47
CA TYR A 198 -3.76 -5.72 -5.20
C TYR A 198 -4.72 -4.53 -5.08
N LEU A 199 -5.78 -4.74 -4.29
CA LEU A 199 -6.64 -3.69 -3.75
C LEU A 199 -6.39 -3.52 -2.26
N GLY A 200 -6.17 -2.27 -1.81
CA GLY A 200 -5.85 -1.93 -0.43
C GLY A 200 -7.04 -1.35 0.32
N PHE A 201 -7.29 -1.88 1.52
CA PHE A 201 -8.39 -1.47 2.36
C PHE A 201 -7.94 -1.17 3.80
N ARG A 202 -8.54 -0.15 4.41
CA ARG A 202 -8.52 0.12 5.83
C ARG A 202 -9.92 0.41 6.33
N THR A 203 -10.54 1.50 5.89
CA THR A 203 -11.85 1.96 6.35
C THR A 203 -12.93 0.89 6.23
N ALA A 204 -13.00 0.22 5.09
CA ALA A 204 -13.99 -0.83 4.83
C ALA A 204 -13.75 -2.14 5.62
N LEU A 205 -12.61 -2.25 6.29
CA LEU A 205 -12.29 -3.37 7.18
C LEU A 205 -12.64 -3.10 8.64
N CYS A 206 -12.99 -1.86 9.00
CA CYS A 206 -13.17 -1.46 10.38
C CYS A 206 -14.64 -1.41 10.79
N VAL A 207 -14.90 -1.62 12.08
CA VAL A 207 -16.23 -1.49 12.69
C VAL A 207 -16.82 -0.13 12.35
N GLY A 208 -18.06 -0.11 11.86
CA GLY A 208 -18.76 1.12 11.47
C GLY A 208 -18.13 1.89 10.31
N ALA A 209 -17.22 1.28 9.55
CA ALA A 209 -16.42 1.94 8.53
C ALA A 209 -15.66 3.17 9.08
N ASP A 210 -15.25 3.12 10.35
CA ASP A 210 -14.38 4.11 10.98
C ASP A 210 -12.92 3.69 10.81
N ARG A 211 -12.15 4.49 10.06
CA ARG A 211 -10.73 4.23 9.78
C ARG A 211 -9.89 4.07 11.05
N GLY A 212 -10.22 4.80 12.13
CA GLY A 212 -9.54 4.76 13.43
C GLY A 212 -9.99 3.61 14.32
N GLY A 213 -11.10 2.95 13.97
CA GLY A 213 -11.68 1.84 14.69
C GLY A 213 -10.91 0.52 14.54
N ALA A 214 -11.30 -0.48 15.34
CA ALA A 214 -10.74 -1.84 15.25
C ALA A 214 -11.20 -2.56 13.97
N LEU A 215 -10.41 -3.52 13.49
CA LEU A 215 -10.81 -4.40 12.40
C LEU A 215 -12.03 -5.24 12.80
N ASP A 216 -12.96 -5.35 11.85
CA ASP A 216 -14.16 -6.20 11.94
C ASP A 216 -13.94 -7.50 11.16
N PRO A 217 -13.93 -8.67 11.83
CA PRO A 217 -13.81 -9.97 11.17
C PRO A 217 -14.88 -10.20 10.10
N THR A 218 -16.10 -9.69 10.31
CA THR A 218 -17.22 -9.83 9.38
C THR A 218 -16.99 -9.01 8.11
N ALA A 219 -16.52 -7.76 8.26
CA ALA A 219 -16.16 -6.90 7.14
C ALA A 219 -14.98 -7.48 6.35
N LEU A 220 -13.97 -8.03 7.04
CA LEU A 220 -12.85 -8.71 6.41
C LEU A 220 -13.30 -9.93 5.60
N ALA A 221 -14.16 -10.78 6.14
CA ALA A 221 -14.72 -11.94 5.45
C ALA A 221 -15.52 -11.52 4.21
N ALA A 222 -16.32 -10.46 4.31
CA ALA A 222 -17.09 -9.92 3.19
C ALA A 222 -16.19 -9.38 2.07
N LEU A 223 -15.11 -8.66 2.41
CA LEU A 223 -14.13 -8.19 1.45
C LEU A 223 -13.32 -9.33 0.84
N ARG A 224 -12.97 -10.36 1.63
CA ARG A 224 -12.29 -11.54 1.12
C ARG A 224 -13.15 -12.29 0.08
N HIS A 225 -14.46 -12.34 0.29
CA HIS A 225 -15.39 -12.92 -0.68
C HIS A 225 -15.45 -12.07 -1.97
N ALA A 226 -15.48 -10.76 -1.85
CA ALA A 226 -15.54 -9.84 -2.99
C ALA A 226 -14.23 -9.83 -3.81
N VAL A 227 -13.05 -10.05 -3.18
CA VAL A 227 -11.74 -10.17 -3.85
C VAL A 227 -11.28 -11.63 -3.77
N PRO A 228 -11.72 -12.50 -4.68
CA PRO A 228 -11.52 -13.94 -4.55
C PRO A 228 -10.05 -14.36 -4.67
N ARG A 229 -9.63 -15.37 -3.91
CA ARG A 229 -8.36 -16.07 -4.11
C ARG A 229 -8.47 -17.03 -5.30
N ARG A 230 -7.37 -17.17 -6.04
CA ARG A 230 -7.22 -18.35 -6.87
C ARG A 230 -7.04 -19.55 -5.93
N LEU A 231 -7.97 -20.50 -5.96
CA LEU A 231 -7.67 -21.82 -5.41
C LEU A 231 -6.45 -22.32 -6.17
N ALA A 232 -5.39 -22.72 -5.46
CA ALA A 232 -4.29 -23.43 -6.09
C ALA A 232 -4.93 -24.63 -6.80
N SER A 233 -4.75 -24.72 -8.12
CA SER A 233 -5.12 -25.90 -8.86
C SER A 233 -4.38 -27.07 -8.20
N ALA A 234 -5.13 -28.03 -7.65
CA ALA A 234 -4.59 -29.24 -7.08
C ALA A 234 -3.83 -30.03 -8.14
#